data_9790d14993e6991940ebc8b09c159ed9
#
_entry.id   9790d14993e6991940ebc8b09c159ed9
#
_cell.length_a   1.000
_cell.length_b   1.000
_cell.length_c   1.000
_cell.angle_alpha   90.00
_cell.angle_beta   90.00
_cell.angle_gamma   90.00
#
_symmetry.space_group_name_H-M   'P 1'
#
loop_
_entity.id
_entity.type
_entity.pdbx_description
1 polymer ?
#
loop_
_entity_poly.entity_id
_entity_poly.type
_entity_poly.pdbx_seq_one_letter_code
_entity_poly.pdbx_strand_id
1 'polypeptide(L)'
;MSQPKKKKSPTREWVDALVFAVVAASLIRWLLLEPFTIPTASMEKSLLVGDFLFVSKMHYGTRIPKTPLQVPLTHQKIWGTDLPSYSDAIQLPYYRLPGFSDVERYDVVVFNYPVEFQYPPDLKTNYIKRAVGIPGDVIEIKSAELFINGESAMKPEEMQFSYDVITSRPLNADFFMEYGVNPESFLAFTDGSGYLVFATEEVISRLESSPVVTSVNKRIERADFRDPAIYPANTNYKWNRDHYGPLKVPAAGETIQLTQENLEKYFLVIEKYEGHDSVVMQDGALMIDGQKVENYTFKQDYYFMMGDNRHDSLDSRFWGFVPEDHIVGKAWFLWLSLDKYESMFNKIRWSRFFKGIE
;
A
#
# COMPACT_ATOMS: atom_id res chain seq x y z
N MET A 1 -35.79 1.96 49.75
CA MET A 1 -35.51 3.41 49.52
C MET A 1 -34.15 3.51 48.82
N SER A 2 -34.08 3.87 47.54
CA SER A 2 -32.82 4.11 46.82
C SER A 2 -32.24 5.45 47.26
N GLN A 3 -31.00 5.47 47.75
CA GLN A 3 -30.30 6.71 48.08
C GLN A 3 -30.21 7.61 46.84
N PRO A 4 -30.49 8.94 46.95
CA PRO A 4 -30.36 9.85 45.83
C PRO A 4 -28.89 9.90 45.38
N LYS A 5 -28.63 9.59 44.09
CA LYS A 5 -27.29 9.73 43.48
C LYS A 5 -26.78 11.17 43.66
N LYS A 6 -25.70 11.37 44.36
CA LYS A 6 -25.03 12.68 44.46
C LYS A 6 -24.81 13.25 43.07
N LYS A 7 -25.30 14.47 42.77
CA LYS A 7 -24.99 15.19 41.52
C LYS A 7 -23.48 15.38 41.44
N LYS A 8 -22.88 14.94 40.32
CA LYS A 8 -21.47 15.17 39.99
C LYS A 8 -21.24 16.67 39.75
N SER A 9 -20.02 17.16 40.00
CA SER A 9 -19.66 18.52 39.56
C SER A 9 -19.61 18.61 38.05
N PRO A 10 -19.89 19.76 37.42
CA PRO A 10 -19.79 19.94 35.96
C PRO A 10 -18.42 19.51 35.40
N THR A 11 -17.34 19.87 36.06
CA THR A 11 -15.96 19.47 35.68
C THR A 11 -15.81 17.94 35.63
N ARG A 12 -16.36 17.23 36.61
CA ARG A 12 -16.29 15.76 36.64
C ARG A 12 -17.12 15.13 35.52
N GLU A 13 -18.27 15.72 35.19
CA GLU A 13 -19.10 15.26 34.09
C GLU A 13 -18.37 15.43 32.74
N TRP A 14 -17.68 16.54 32.53
CA TRP A 14 -16.86 16.78 31.35
C TRP A 14 -15.68 15.79 31.24
N VAL A 15 -14.96 15.55 32.33
CA VAL A 15 -13.87 14.57 32.36
C VAL A 15 -14.37 13.17 32.08
N ASP A 16 -15.47 12.74 32.71
CA ASP A 16 -16.09 11.43 32.49
C ASP A 16 -16.51 11.26 31.02
N ALA A 17 -17.09 12.30 30.41
CA ALA A 17 -17.51 12.32 29.00
C ALA A 17 -16.30 12.23 28.06
N LEU A 18 -15.23 12.97 28.33
CA LEU A 18 -14.00 12.93 27.54
C LEU A 18 -13.32 11.56 27.61
N VAL A 19 -13.19 10.99 28.82
CA VAL A 19 -12.62 9.65 28.99
C VAL A 19 -13.45 8.61 28.25
N PHE A 20 -14.78 8.66 28.38
CA PHE A 20 -15.67 7.77 27.63
C PHE A 20 -15.48 7.90 26.12
N ALA A 21 -15.44 9.13 25.61
CA ALA A 21 -15.25 9.39 24.16
C ALA A 21 -13.92 8.84 23.64
N VAL A 22 -12.81 9.04 24.38
CA VAL A 22 -11.49 8.51 24.01
C VAL A 22 -11.48 6.98 24.01
N VAL A 23 -12.04 6.36 25.06
CA VAL A 23 -12.11 4.89 25.15
C VAL A 23 -12.99 4.33 24.03
N ALA A 24 -14.18 4.89 23.80
CA ALA A 24 -15.09 4.44 22.75
C ALA A 24 -14.46 4.59 21.36
N ALA A 25 -13.86 5.75 21.06
CA ALA A 25 -13.17 6.00 19.80
C ALA A 25 -11.99 5.03 19.59
N SER A 26 -11.20 4.78 20.64
CA SER A 26 -10.08 3.82 20.58
C SER A 26 -10.56 2.40 20.31
N LEU A 27 -11.65 1.96 20.94
CA LEU A 27 -12.24 0.64 20.73
C LEU A 27 -12.80 0.50 19.29
N ILE A 28 -13.53 1.51 18.80
CA ILE A 28 -14.06 1.51 17.43
C ILE A 28 -12.92 1.47 16.42
N ARG A 29 -11.90 2.34 16.60
CA ARG A 29 -10.72 2.38 15.74
C ARG A 29 -9.94 1.07 15.76
N TRP A 30 -9.83 0.44 16.92
CA TRP A 30 -9.12 -0.83 17.02
C TRP A 30 -9.91 -1.99 16.43
N LEU A 31 -11.20 -2.14 16.79
CA LEU A 31 -11.99 -3.34 16.49
C LEU A 31 -12.68 -3.31 15.12
N LEU A 32 -13.14 -2.14 14.68
CA LEU A 32 -14.11 -2.06 13.60
C LEU A 32 -13.58 -1.30 12.38
N LEU A 33 -13.43 0.02 12.51
CA LEU A 33 -13.19 0.94 11.40
C LEU A 33 -12.12 1.96 11.77
N GLU A 34 -11.16 2.15 10.90
CA GLU A 34 -10.13 3.17 11.07
C GLU A 34 -10.18 4.18 9.92
N PRO A 35 -10.26 5.51 10.22
CA PRO A 35 -10.22 6.54 9.18
C PRO A 35 -8.79 6.76 8.69
N PHE A 36 -8.62 6.86 7.38
CA PHE A 36 -7.37 7.20 6.70
C PHE A 36 -7.56 8.33 5.70
N THR A 37 -6.48 9.02 5.40
CA THR A 37 -6.41 10.05 4.37
C THR A 37 -5.42 9.62 3.29
N ILE A 38 -5.74 9.87 2.03
CA ILE A 38 -4.84 9.58 0.90
C ILE A 38 -3.90 10.77 0.67
N PRO A 39 -2.60 10.62 0.98
CA PRO A 39 -1.64 11.71 0.84
C PRO A 39 -0.86 11.69 -0.48
N THR A 40 -0.85 10.59 -1.23
CA THR A 40 -0.01 10.36 -2.41
C THR A 40 -0.80 9.87 -3.61
N ALA A 41 -0.25 10.06 -4.80
CA ALA A 41 -0.89 9.74 -6.08
C ALA A 41 -0.73 8.28 -6.51
N SER A 42 -0.17 7.38 -5.68
CA SER A 42 0.12 5.99 -6.11
C SER A 42 -1.11 5.14 -6.44
N MET A 43 -2.30 5.57 -6.01
CA MET A 43 -3.62 5.00 -6.34
C MET A 43 -4.49 6.02 -7.09
N GLU A 44 -3.85 7.03 -7.74
CA GLU A 44 -4.54 8.16 -8.38
C GLU A 44 -5.61 7.67 -9.37
N LYS A 45 -6.69 8.42 -9.48
CA LYS A 45 -7.97 8.12 -10.13
C LYS A 45 -8.83 7.09 -9.36
N SER A 46 -8.30 5.95 -8.94
CA SER A 46 -9.04 5.05 -8.03
C SER A 46 -9.26 5.74 -6.68
N LEU A 47 -8.18 6.23 -6.06
CA LEU A 47 -8.18 7.04 -4.84
C LEU A 47 -7.40 8.33 -5.08
N LEU A 48 -8.06 9.47 -4.91
CA LEU A 48 -7.46 10.78 -5.16
C LEU A 48 -6.73 11.31 -3.92
N VAL A 49 -5.67 12.07 -4.13
CA VAL A 49 -5.07 12.87 -3.04
C VAL A 49 -6.15 13.77 -2.43
N GLY A 50 -6.29 13.69 -1.09
CA GLY A 50 -7.36 14.40 -0.36
C GLY A 50 -8.63 13.58 -0.16
N ASP A 51 -8.68 12.31 -0.56
CA ASP A 51 -9.73 11.38 -0.15
C ASP A 51 -9.55 10.97 1.31
N PHE A 52 -10.66 10.92 2.03
CA PHE A 52 -10.79 10.38 3.38
C PHE A 52 -11.65 9.13 3.32
N LEU A 53 -11.12 8.01 3.77
CA LEU A 53 -11.80 6.72 3.70
C LEU A 53 -11.86 6.03 5.06
N PHE A 54 -12.79 5.10 5.18
CA PHE A 54 -12.80 4.14 6.26
C PHE A 54 -12.24 2.79 5.79
N VAL A 55 -11.36 2.26 6.63
CA VAL A 55 -10.80 0.91 6.48
C VAL A 55 -11.50 -0.02 7.44
N SER A 56 -12.10 -1.06 6.91
CA SER A 56 -12.76 -2.10 7.69
C SER A 56 -11.75 -3.15 8.12
N LYS A 57 -11.60 -3.32 9.43
CA LYS A 57 -10.79 -4.39 10.01
C LYS A 57 -11.56 -5.69 10.12
N MET A 58 -12.89 -5.60 10.14
CA MET A 58 -13.76 -6.76 10.27
C MET A 58 -13.77 -7.67 9.05
N HIS A 59 -13.51 -7.14 7.84
CA HIS A 59 -13.47 -7.98 6.64
C HIS A 59 -12.44 -9.09 6.80
N TYR A 60 -11.19 -8.74 7.08
CA TYR A 60 -10.10 -9.71 7.20
C TYR A 60 -9.86 -10.19 8.65
N GLY A 61 -10.69 -9.72 9.59
CA GLY A 61 -10.53 -9.96 11.03
C GLY A 61 -9.58 -8.96 11.69
N THR A 62 -9.98 -8.53 12.88
CA THR A 62 -9.23 -7.55 13.65
C THR A 62 -7.94 -8.14 14.21
N ARG A 63 -6.82 -7.50 13.92
CA ARG A 63 -5.52 -7.85 14.48
C ARG A 63 -5.42 -7.38 15.94
N ILE A 64 -5.00 -8.26 16.86
CA ILE A 64 -4.67 -7.87 18.23
C ILE A 64 -3.38 -7.02 18.17
N PRO A 65 -3.32 -5.86 18.85
CA PRO A 65 -2.11 -5.05 18.88
C PRO A 65 -0.91 -5.84 19.39
N LYS A 66 0.15 -5.90 18.61
CA LYS A 66 1.41 -6.50 19.04
C LYS A 66 2.10 -5.64 20.10
N THR A 67 1.94 -4.31 19.99
CA THR A 67 2.53 -3.31 20.89
C THR A 67 1.44 -2.64 21.73
N PRO A 68 0.97 -3.26 22.83
CA PRO A 68 -0.19 -2.77 23.60
C PRO A 68 0.10 -1.49 24.39
N LEU A 69 1.37 -1.20 24.68
CA LEU A 69 1.78 0.01 25.41
C LEU A 69 1.91 1.19 24.46
N GLN A 70 0.79 1.76 24.03
CA GLN A 70 0.72 2.90 23.12
C GLN A 70 -0.22 3.98 23.66
N VAL A 71 0.14 5.25 23.47
CA VAL A 71 -0.74 6.38 23.77
C VAL A 71 -1.96 6.32 22.81
N PRO A 72 -3.20 6.32 23.33
CA PRO A 72 -4.40 6.23 22.51
C PRO A 72 -4.44 7.28 21.39
N LEU A 73 -4.94 6.88 20.22
CA LEU A 73 -5.14 7.71 19.03
C LEU A 73 -3.85 8.28 18.39
N THR A 74 -2.67 7.90 18.88
CA THR A 74 -1.39 8.24 18.22
C THR A 74 -0.93 7.10 17.30
N HIS A 75 0.22 7.29 16.63
CA HIS A 75 0.88 6.24 15.85
C HIS A 75 2.34 6.08 16.34
N GLN A 76 3.35 6.49 15.61
CA GLN A 76 4.76 6.34 16.00
C GLN A 76 5.20 7.36 17.05
N LYS A 77 4.69 8.59 16.97
CA LYS A 77 5.08 9.73 17.80
C LYS A 77 3.90 10.39 18.50
N ILE A 78 4.16 11.04 19.62
CA ILE A 78 3.19 11.93 20.28
C ILE A 78 3.05 13.20 19.44
N TRP A 79 1.83 13.65 19.21
CA TRP A 79 1.52 14.80 18.38
C TRP A 79 2.33 16.04 18.76
N GLY A 80 2.94 16.65 17.74
CA GLY A 80 3.75 17.88 17.92
C GLY A 80 5.10 17.67 18.60
N THR A 81 5.51 16.41 18.78
CA THR A 81 6.81 16.08 19.39
C THR A 81 7.56 15.02 18.58
N ASP A 82 8.84 14.81 18.89
CA ASP A 82 9.64 13.70 18.40
C ASP A 82 9.68 12.49 19.35
N LEU A 83 8.94 12.56 20.46
CA LEU A 83 8.90 11.48 21.45
C LEU A 83 8.09 10.30 20.92
N PRO A 84 8.57 9.05 21.09
CA PRO A 84 7.79 7.86 20.74
C PRO A 84 6.49 7.81 21.54
N SER A 85 5.41 7.43 20.88
CA SER A 85 4.10 7.29 21.52
C SER A 85 3.84 5.89 22.08
N TYR A 86 4.85 5.03 22.07
CA TYR A 86 4.73 3.63 22.46
C TYR A 86 5.97 3.16 23.23
N SER A 87 5.83 1.99 23.86
CA SER A 87 6.95 1.24 24.43
C SER A 87 6.88 -0.20 23.90
N ASP A 88 8.03 -0.71 23.48
CA ASP A 88 8.24 -2.09 23.01
C ASP A 88 8.60 -3.07 24.14
N ALA A 89 8.54 -2.62 25.39
CA ALA A 89 8.82 -3.46 26.58
C ALA A 89 7.89 -4.68 26.69
N ILE A 90 6.68 -4.61 26.09
CA ILE A 90 5.74 -5.72 25.98
C ILE A 90 5.38 -5.88 24.51
N GLN A 91 5.71 -7.05 23.94
CA GLN A 91 5.32 -7.45 22.60
C GLN A 91 4.46 -8.72 22.72
N LEU A 92 3.22 -8.65 22.18
CA LEU A 92 2.33 -9.81 22.15
C LEU A 92 2.58 -10.64 20.89
N PRO A 93 2.30 -11.95 20.91
CA PRO A 93 2.32 -12.77 19.70
C PRO A 93 1.28 -12.27 18.71
N TYR A 94 1.53 -12.50 17.42
CA TYR A 94 0.52 -12.21 16.39
C TYR A 94 -0.72 -13.06 16.61
N TYR A 95 -1.86 -12.40 16.61
CA TYR A 95 -3.17 -13.06 16.62
C TYR A 95 -4.19 -12.17 15.90
N ARG A 96 -5.01 -12.78 15.06
CA ARG A 96 -6.09 -12.14 14.31
C ARG A 96 -7.42 -12.81 14.66
N LEU A 97 -8.42 -12.00 14.98
CA LEU A 97 -9.80 -12.49 15.17
C LEU A 97 -10.37 -12.96 13.82
N PRO A 98 -11.32 -13.90 13.80
CA PRO A 98 -12.00 -14.30 12.58
C PRO A 98 -12.59 -13.10 11.85
N GLY A 99 -12.38 -13.03 10.53
CA GLY A 99 -12.97 -12.03 9.64
C GLY A 99 -14.22 -12.53 8.93
N PHE A 100 -14.83 -11.66 8.12
CA PHE A 100 -15.96 -12.01 7.26
C PHE A 100 -15.51 -12.60 5.92
N SER A 101 -14.28 -12.24 5.48
CA SER A 101 -13.66 -12.69 4.22
C SER A 101 -12.15 -12.76 4.37
N ASP A 102 -11.51 -13.42 3.46
CA ASP A 102 -10.06 -13.34 3.26
C ASP A 102 -9.72 -12.17 2.32
N VAL A 103 -8.42 -11.87 2.17
CA VAL A 103 -7.96 -10.91 1.15
C VAL A 103 -8.10 -11.55 -0.22
N GLU A 104 -8.90 -10.93 -1.08
CA GLU A 104 -9.14 -11.39 -2.44
C GLU A 104 -8.31 -10.60 -3.46
N ARG A 105 -8.12 -11.18 -4.66
CA ARG A 105 -7.49 -10.43 -5.75
C ARG A 105 -8.30 -9.19 -6.08
N TYR A 106 -7.58 -8.11 -6.30
CA TYR A 106 -8.07 -6.77 -6.62
C TYR A 106 -8.66 -5.99 -5.45
N ASP A 107 -8.75 -6.54 -4.25
CA ASP A 107 -9.07 -5.78 -3.06
C ASP A 107 -8.09 -4.61 -2.87
N VAL A 108 -8.62 -3.45 -2.53
CA VAL A 108 -7.81 -2.31 -2.10
C VAL A 108 -7.54 -2.44 -0.61
N VAL A 109 -6.28 -2.69 -0.25
CA VAL A 109 -5.86 -3.13 1.08
C VAL A 109 -4.99 -2.07 1.74
N VAL A 110 -5.26 -1.78 3.01
CA VAL A 110 -4.36 -1.02 3.87
C VAL A 110 -3.50 -1.99 4.68
N PHE A 111 -2.20 -1.75 4.67
CA PHE A 111 -1.22 -2.58 5.36
C PHE A 111 -0.06 -1.74 5.90
N ASN A 112 0.67 -2.29 6.85
CA ASN A 112 1.89 -1.69 7.38
C ASN A 112 3.06 -1.92 6.43
N TYR A 113 3.84 -0.88 6.14
CA TYR A 113 4.96 -0.92 5.18
C TYR A 113 6.02 -1.95 5.61
N PRO A 114 6.24 -3.03 4.84
CA PRO A 114 6.94 -4.21 5.36
C PRO A 114 8.40 -3.95 5.70
N VAL A 115 9.12 -3.09 4.97
CA VAL A 115 10.56 -2.90 5.11
C VAL A 115 10.99 -1.83 6.12
N GLU A 116 10.08 -1.31 6.94
CA GLU A 116 10.43 -0.45 8.09
C GLU A 116 10.80 -1.31 9.31
N PHE A 117 11.96 -1.96 9.26
CA PHE A 117 12.40 -2.91 10.29
C PHE A 117 12.71 -2.28 11.65
N GLN A 118 12.83 -0.95 11.73
CA GLN A 118 13.05 -0.21 12.98
C GLN A 118 11.81 -0.08 13.86
N TYR A 119 10.61 -0.41 13.33
CA TYR A 119 9.36 -0.35 14.08
C TYR A 119 8.72 -1.73 14.22
N PRO A 120 7.98 -1.99 15.32
CA PRO A 120 7.09 -3.15 15.41
C PRO A 120 6.09 -3.17 14.25
N PRO A 121 5.63 -4.34 13.77
CA PRO A 121 4.75 -4.45 12.60
C PRO A 121 3.51 -3.57 12.64
N ASP A 122 2.86 -3.44 13.81
CA ASP A 122 1.64 -2.64 13.99
C ASP A 122 1.87 -1.12 14.12
N LEU A 123 3.14 -0.69 14.17
CA LEU A 123 3.53 0.73 14.24
C LEU A 123 4.27 1.22 13.00
N LYS A 124 4.47 0.37 12.00
CA LYS A 124 5.03 0.77 10.70
C LYS A 124 4.07 1.69 9.96
N THR A 125 4.59 2.51 9.05
CA THR A 125 3.79 3.41 8.20
C THR A 125 2.70 2.65 7.44
N ASN A 126 1.51 3.21 7.38
CA ASN A 126 0.40 2.61 6.65
C ASN A 126 0.50 2.94 5.16
N TYR A 127 0.40 1.91 4.32
CA TYR A 127 0.32 1.99 2.87
C TYR A 127 -1.04 1.47 2.40
N ILE A 128 -1.48 1.94 1.24
CA ILE A 128 -2.68 1.46 0.57
C ILE A 128 -2.34 1.09 -0.86
N LYS A 129 -2.67 -0.14 -1.27
CA LYS A 129 -2.43 -0.67 -2.62
C LYS A 129 -3.51 -1.69 -2.97
N ARG A 130 -3.53 -2.08 -4.24
CA ARG A 130 -4.37 -3.17 -4.73
C ARG A 130 -3.65 -4.51 -4.58
N ALA A 131 -4.32 -5.50 -3.99
CA ALA A 131 -3.83 -6.88 -3.90
C ALA A 131 -3.93 -7.54 -5.28
N VAL A 132 -2.83 -7.59 -6.02
CA VAL A 132 -2.81 -8.24 -7.35
C VAL A 132 -2.36 -9.69 -7.28
N GLY A 133 -1.64 -10.08 -6.23
CA GLY A 133 -1.25 -11.46 -5.97
C GLY A 133 -1.67 -11.89 -4.57
N ILE A 134 -2.35 -13.02 -4.48
CA ILE A 134 -2.72 -13.71 -3.25
C ILE A 134 -1.84 -14.94 -3.06
N PRO A 135 -1.86 -15.60 -1.87
CA PRO A 135 -1.01 -16.75 -1.59
C PRO A 135 -1.09 -17.84 -2.67
N GLY A 136 0.06 -18.27 -3.17
CA GLY A 136 0.19 -19.28 -4.22
C GLY A 136 0.20 -18.77 -5.66
N ASP A 137 -0.19 -17.51 -5.90
CA ASP A 137 -0.16 -16.92 -7.24
C ASP A 137 1.26 -16.77 -7.81
N VAL A 138 1.37 -16.83 -9.12
CA VAL A 138 2.58 -16.50 -9.87
C VAL A 138 2.37 -15.17 -10.61
N ILE A 139 3.17 -14.17 -10.26
CA ILE A 139 3.12 -12.82 -10.81
C ILE A 139 4.16 -12.66 -11.91
N GLU A 140 3.73 -12.14 -13.06
CA GLU A 140 4.63 -11.81 -14.16
C GLU A 140 4.15 -10.49 -14.81
N ILE A 141 5.09 -9.61 -15.19
CA ILE A 141 4.80 -8.39 -15.95
C ILE A 141 5.60 -8.43 -17.24
N LYS A 142 4.92 -8.26 -18.36
CA LYS A 142 5.48 -8.22 -19.71
C LYS A 142 5.04 -6.94 -20.39
N SER A 143 5.98 -6.06 -20.74
CA SER A 143 5.70 -4.77 -21.40
C SER A 143 4.61 -3.97 -20.66
N ALA A 144 4.74 -3.86 -19.33
CA ALA A 144 3.82 -3.21 -18.41
C ALA A 144 2.43 -3.89 -18.27
N GLU A 145 2.19 -5.04 -18.88
CA GLU A 145 0.99 -5.85 -18.69
C GLU A 145 1.19 -6.91 -17.61
N LEU A 146 0.25 -6.96 -16.66
CA LEU A 146 0.27 -7.90 -15.56
C LEU A 146 -0.36 -9.25 -15.97
N PHE A 147 0.32 -10.32 -15.65
CA PHE A 147 -0.16 -11.69 -15.77
C PHE A 147 -0.16 -12.35 -14.39
N ILE A 148 -1.21 -13.09 -14.10
CA ILE A 148 -1.36 -13.88 -12.86
C ILE A 148 -1.61 -15.32 -13.27
N ASN A 149 -0.76 -16.24 -12.81
CA ASN A 149 -0.82 -17.66 -13.19
C ASN A 149 -0.81 -17.90 -14.72
N GLY A 150 -0.12 -17.03 -15.46
CA GLY A 150 -0.02 -17.09 -16.92
C GLY A 150 -1.16 -16.46 -17.68
N GLU A 151 -2.21 -16.00 -17.02
CA GLU A 151 -3.36 -15.32 -17.62
C GLU A 151 -3.26 -13.80 -17.46
N SER A 152 -3.74 -13.04 -18.46
CA SER A 152 -3.79 -11.57 -18.36
C SER A 152 -4.70 -11.15 -17.22
N ALA A 153 -4.17 -10.32 -16.32
CA ALA A 153 -4.90 -9.82 -15.16
C ALA A 153 -5.97 -8.79 -15.56
N MET A 154 -7.01 -8.66 -14.74
CA MET A 154 -7.96 -7.57 -14.86
C MET A 154 -7.23 -6.22 -14.77
N LYS A 155 -7.58 -5.30 -15.67
CA LYS A 155 -7.09 -3.92 -15.66
C LYS A 155 -8.10 -3.05 -14.93
N PRO A 156 -7.77 -2.44 -13.79
CA PRO A 156 -8.62 -1.42 -13.19
C PRO A 156 -8.91 -0.30 -14.21
N GLU A 157 -10.15 0.16 -14.28
CA GLU A 157 -10.60 1.19 -15.24
C GLU A 157 -9.76 2.48 -15.13
N GLU A 158 -9.41 2.84 -13.91
CA GLU A 158 -8.66 4.06 -13.58
C GLU A 158 -7.13 3.87 -13.54
N MET A 159 -6.62 2.76 -14.10
CA MET A 159 -5.19 2.47 -14.07
C MET A 159 -4.40 3.47 -14.91
N GLN A 160 -3.30 3.98 -14.33
CA GLN A 160 -2.44 4.98 -14.98
C GLN A 160 -1.06 4.44 -15.30
N PHE A 161 -0.52 4.97 -16.41
CA PHE A 161 0.88 4.82 -16.80
C PHE A 161 1.49 6.19 -17.10
N SER A 162 2.80 6.21 -17.29
CA SER A 162 3.49 7.40 -17.80
C SER A 162 3.62 7.37 -19.31
N TYR A 163 3.46 8.56 -19.90
CA TYR A 163 3.52 8.78 -21.35
C TYR A 163 4.42 9.97 -21.66
N ASP A 164 5.22 9.85 -22.73
CA ASP A 164 5.93 10.98 -23.32
C ASP A 164 4.99 11.66 -24.30
N VAL A 165 4.54 12.88 -23.97
CA VAL A 165 3.63 13.71 -24.77
C VAL A 165 4.44 14.82 -25.41
N ILE A 166 4.66 14.74 -26.72
CA ILE A 166 5.38 15.74 -27.49
C ILE A 166 4.42 16.79 -28.00
N THR A 167 4.78 18.07 -27.90
CA THR A 167 3.88 19.17 -28.20
C THR A 167 4.54 20.18 -29.15
N SER A 168 3.73 20.83 -30.01
CA SER A 168 4.19 21.83 -30.95
C SER A 168 4.57 23.17 -30.33
N ARG A 169 4.19 23.40 -29.10
CA ARG A 169 4.49 24.58 -28.27
C ARG A 169 4.41 24.25 -26.78
N PRO A 170 5.03 25.04 -25.91
CA PRO A 170 4.85 24.91 -24.47
C PRO A 170 3.37 25.07 -24.05
N LEU A 171 2.94 24.24 -23.09
CA LEU A 171 1.59 24.23 -22.52
C LEU A 171 1.65 24.63 -21.03
N ASN A 172 0.59 25.23 -20.54
CA ASN A 172 0.44 25.56 -19.13
C ASN A 172 -0.32 24.46 -18.35
N ALA A 173 -0.40 24.59 -17.04
CA ALA A 173 -1.10 23.64 -16.19
C ALA A 173 -2.61 23.58 -16.50
N ASP A 174 -3.22 24.71 -16.85
CA ASP A 174 -4.68 24.78 -17.13
C ASP A 174 -5.04 23.86 -18.30
N PHE A 175 -4.18 23.78 -19.34
CA PHE A 175 -4.39 22.85 -20.46
C PHE A 175 -4.52 21.41 -19.97
N PHE A 176 -3.58 20.95 -19.13
CA PHE A 176 -3.61 19.58 -18.61
C PHE A 176 -4.81 19.35 -17.67
N MET A 177 -5.19 20.35 -16.87
CA MET A 177 -6.35 20.27 -15.98
C MET A 177 -7.67 20.14 -16.76
N GLU A 178 -7.83 20.75 -17.93
CA GLU A 178 -8.98 20.58 -18.81
C GLU A 178 -9.17 19.12 -19.26
N TYR A 179 -8.07 18.36 -19.37
CA TYR A 179 -8.10 16.92 -19.67
C TYR A 179 -8.19 16.06 -18.41
N GLY A 180 -8.25 16.65 -17.22
CA GLY A 180 -8.32 15.95 -15.94
C GLY A 180 -6.97 15.39 -15.46
N VAL A 181 -5.85 15.96 -15.94
CA VAL A 181 -4.49 15.68 -15.45
C VAL A 181 -4.12 16.73 -14.42
N ASN A 182 -3.85 16.28 -13.18
CA ASN A 182 -3.47 17.17 -12.09
C ASN A 182 -2.08 17.80 -12.30
N PRO A 183 -1.79 18.99 -11.75
CA PRO A 183 -0.49 19.65 -11.87
C PRO A 183 0.70 18.81 -11.40
N GLU A 184 0.49 17.85 -10.49
CA GLU A 184 1.53 16.93 -9.99
C GLU A 184 1.68 15.68 -10.86
N SER A 185 0.76 15.46 -11.81
CA SER A 185 0.76 14.28 -12.69
C SER A 185 1.44 14.53 -14.03
N PHE A 186 2.17 15.65 -14.19
CA PHE A 186 3.00 15.89 -15.38
C PHE A 186 4.27 16.65 -15.03
N LEU A 187 5.31 16.45 -15.84
CA LEU A 187 6.62 17.11 -15.73
C LEU A 187 7.06 17.53 -17.12
N ALA A 188 7.43 18.80 -17.30
CA ALA A 188 7.98 19.29 -18.56
C ALA A 188 9.39 18.72 -18.81
N PHE A 189 9.69 18.38 -20.06
CA PHE A 189 11.05 18.02 -20.45
C PHE A 189 11.96 19.25 -20.41
N THR A 190 13.20 19.04 -20.04
CA THR A 190 14.20 20.12 -19.89
C THR A 190 14.53 20.85 -21.21
N ASP A 191 14.35 20.19 -22.34
CA ASP A 191 14.53 20.72 -23.68
C ASP A 191 13.29 21.42 -24.23
N GLY A 192 12.20 21.41 -23.51
CA GLY A 192 10.93 22.02 -23.90
C GLY A 192 10.15 21.30 -25.00
N SER A 193 10.58 20.09 -25.41
CA SER A 193 9.95 19.33 -26.50
C SER A 193 8.61 18.72 -26.13
N GLY A 194 8.32 18.57 -24.83
CA GLY A 194 7.10 17.91 -24.37
C GLY A 194 7.06 17.70 -22.86
N TYR A 195 6.27 16.71 -22.47
CA TYR A 195 5.95 16.42 -21.08
C TYR A 195 5.91 14.92 -20.80
N LEU A 196 6.39 14.52 -19.64
CA LEU A 196 6.05 13.25 -19.02
C LEU A 196 4.70 13.39 -18.34
N VAL A 197 3.70 12.61 -18.74
CA VAL A 197 2.33 12.70 -18.21
C VAL A 197 1.92 11.36 -17.62
N PHE A 198 1.40 11.36 -16.37
CA PHE A 198 0.79 10.19 -15.74
C PHE A 198 -0.73 10.29 -15.93
N ALA A 199 -1.30 9.35 -16.67
CA ALA A 199 -2.72 9.39 -17.02
C ALA A 199 -3.27 8.00 -17.36
N THR A 200 -4.62 7.92 -17.40
CA THR A 200 -5.34 6.75 -17.93
C THR A 200 -5.28 6.72 -19.45
N GLU A 201 -5.51 5.55 -20.06
CA GLU A 201 -5.55 5.41 -21.51
C GLU A 201 -6.65 6.30 -22.14
N GLU A 202 -7.79 6.50 -21.45
CA GLU A 202 -8.86 7.41 -21.90
C GLU A 202 -8.37 8.86 -21.99
N VAL A 203 -7.73 9.36 -20.93
CA VAL A 203 -7.19 10.74 -20.90
C VAL A 203 -6.15 10.92 -21.99
N ILE A 204 -5.29 9.94 -22.19
CA ILE A 204 -4.25 9.96 -23.26
C ILE A 204 -4.88 10.02 -24.65
N SER A 205 -5.90 9.21 -24.92
CA SER A 205 -6.61 9.24 -26.23
C SER A 205 -7.23 10.62 -26.50
N ARG A 206 -7.75 11.28 -25.46
CA ARG A 206 -8.28 12.65 -25.57
C ARG A 206 -7.16 13.68 -25.82
N LEU A 207 -6.03 13.58 -25.11
CA LEU A 207 -4.87 14.45 -25.31
C LEU A 207 -4.28 14.31 -26.73
N GLU A 208 -4.22 13.08 -27.24
CA GLU A 208 -3.69 12.78 -28.58
C GLU A 208 -4.55 13.42 -29.68
N SER A 209 -5.86 13.61 -29.45
CA SER A 209 -6.77 14.29 -30.39
C SER A 209 -6.56 15.82 -30.45
N SER A 210 -5.77 16.39 -29.54
CA SER A 210 -5.51 17.84 -29.51
C SER A 210 -4.53 18.27 -30.60
N PRO A 211 -4.82 19.34 -31.37
CA PRO A 211 -3.95 19.80 -32.46
C PRO A 211 -2.57 20.31 -32.01
N VAL A 212 -2.38 20.57 -30.72
CA VAL A 212 -1.08 20.98 -30.16
C VAL A 212 -0.20 19.80 -29.75
N VAL A 213 -0.77 18.60 -29.68
CA VAL A 213 -0.03 17.35 -29.40
C VAL A 213 0.45 16.75 -30.70
N THR A 214 1.75 16.52 -30.81
CA THR A 214 2.37 15.99 -32.02
C THR A 214 2.50 14.47 -31.99
N SER A 215 2.81 13.91 -30.83
CA SER A 215 2.85 12.47 -30.62
C SER A 215 2.72 12.12 -29.14
N VAL A 216 2.21 10.91 -28.87
CA VAL A 216 2.12 10.32 -27.53
C VAL A 216 2.71 8.92 -27.57
N ASN A 217 3.60 8.63 -26.65
CA ASN A 217 4.23 7.31 -26.52
C ASN A 217 4.18 6.83 -25.07
N LYS A 218 3.61 5.65 -24.83
CA LYS A 218 3.66 5.01 -23.52
C LYS A 218 5.12 4.70 -23.18
N ARG A 219 5.56 5.15 -22.00
CA ARG A 219 6.93 4.93 -21.55
C ARG A 219 7.02 3.52 -20.97
N ILE A 220 7.75 2.64 -21.67
CA ILE A 220 8.01 1.27 -21.22
C ILE A 220 9.52 1.08 -21.15
N GLU A 221 9.98 0.53 -20.05
CA GLU A 221 11.41 0.22 -19.91
C GLU A 221 11.82 -0.94 -20.81
N ARG A 222 13.10 -0.96 -21.19
CA ARG A 222 13.63 -2.02 -22.04
C ARG A 222 13.68 -3.34 -21.27
N ALA A 223 13.31 -4.45 -21.92
CA ALA A 223 13.29 -5.78 -21.32
C ALA A 223 14.70 -6.30 -20.90
N ASP A 224 15.77 -5.75 -21.50
CA ASP A 224 17.15 -6.10 -21.14
C ASP A 224 17.76 -5.19 -20.05
N PHE A 225 17.03 -4.16 -19.62
CA PHE A 225 17.42 -3.26 -18.53
C PHE A 225 17.08 -3.87 -17.17
N ARG A 226 18.06 -3.89 -16.27
CA ARG A 226 17.87 -4.25 -14.87
C ARG A 226 17.77 -2.98 -14.03
N ASP A 227 16.68 -2.85 -13.28
CA ASP A 227 16.56 -1.80 -12.28
C ASP A 227 17.06 -2.35 -10.92
N PRO A 228 18.13 -1.79 -10.33
CA PRO A 228 18.67 -2.28 -9.05
C PRO A 228 17.73 -2.06 -7.86
N ALA A 229 16.73 -1.19 -7.97
CA ALA A 229 15.73 -0.95 -6.93
C ALA A 229 14.61 -2.01 -6.90
N ILE A 230 14.51 -2.85 -7.94
CA ILE A 230 13.47 -3.87 -8.08
C ILE A 230 13.81 -5.11 -7.25
N TYR A 231 12.78 -5.64 -6.57
CA TYR A 231 12.87 -6.89 -5.81
C TYR A 231 12.88 -8.13 -6.73
N PRO A 232 13.68 -9.16 -6.44
CA PRO A 232 14.66 -9.22 -5.37
C PRO A 232 15.93 -8.45 -5.69
N ALA A 233 16.40 -7.68 -4.72
CA ALA A 233 17.61 -6.88 -4.89
C ALA A 233 18.87 -7.78 -5.02
N ASN A 234 19.92 -7.23 -5.65
CA ASN A 234 21.24 -7.89 -5.74
C ASN A 234 21.25 -9.26 -6.47
N THR A 235 20.32 -9.46 -7.41
CA THR A 235 20.26 -10.65 -8.26
C THR A 235 20.67 -10.34 -9.70
N ASN A 236 20.76 -11.37 -10.53
CA ASN A 236 21.07 -11.23 -11.96
C ASN A 236 19.81 -11.16 -12.85
N TYR A 237 18.60 -11.14 -12.25
CA TYR A 237 17.36 -10.98 -13.00
C TYR A 237 17.36 -9.62 -13.72
N LYS A 238 17.00 -9.62 -14.99
CA LYS A 238 16.79 -8.39 -15.77
C LYS A 238 15.39 -7.87 -15.57
N TRP A 239 15.02 -7.68 -14.29
CA TRP A 239 13.70 -7.20 -13.93
C TRP A 239 13.70 -5.69 -13.73
N ASN A 240 12.61 -5.08 -14.14
CA ASN A 240 12.28 -3.69 -13.92
C ASN A 240 10.77 -3.57 -13.71
N ARG A 241 10.25 -2.37 -13.52
CA ARG A 241 8.82 -2.18 -13.22
C ARG A 241 7.87 -2.64 -14.34
N ASP A 242 8.35 -2.76 -15.61
CA ASP A 242 7.58 -3.12 -16.79
C ASP A 242 7.86 -4.53 -17.32
N HIS A 243 8.94 -5.14 -16.83
CA HIS A 243 9.34 -6.53 -17.11
C HIS A 243 9.78 -7.17 -15.81
N TYR A 244 8.93 -8.02 -15.23
CA TYR A 244 9.09 -8.54 -13.89
C TYR A 244 8.61 -10.01 -13.80
N GLY A 245 9.29 -10.82 -13.03
CA GLY A 245 8.90 -12.20 -12.76
C GLY A 245 9.38 -13.22 -13.81
N PRO A 246 8.85 -14.46 -13.77
CA PRO A 246 7.81 -14.93 -12.85
C PRO A 246 8.27 -15.00 -11.39
N LEU A 247 7.42 -14.55 -10.46
CA LEU A 247 7.63 -14.60 -9.02
C LEU A 247 6.40 -15.20 -8.34
N LYS A 248 6.58 -16.33 -7.64
CA LYS A 248 5.49 -16.97 -6.89
C LYS A 248 5.31 -16.29 -5.53
N VAL A 249 4.07 -16.00 -5.17
CA VAL A 249 3.67 -15.46 -3.87
C VAL A 249 3.62 -16.62 -2.86
N PRO A 250 4.38 -16.58 -1.75
CA PRO A 250 4.40 -17.66 -0.78
C PRO A 250 3.03 -17.84 -0.09
N ALA A 251 2.70 -19.09 0.24
CA ALA A 251 1.50 -19.44 1.00
C ALA A 251 1.86 -20.16 2.29
N ALA A 252 1.08 -19.96 3.34
CA ALA A 252 1.22 -20.69 4.60
C ALA A 252 1.17 -22.20 4.37
N GLY A 253 2.12 -22.93 4.96
CA GLY A 253 2.26 -24.39 4.80
C GLY A 253 2.91 -24.83 3.49
N GLU A 254 3.18 -23.93 2.54
CA GLU A 254 3.93 -24.27 1.34
C GLU A 254 5.40 -24.50 1.68
N THR A 255 5.95 -25.62 1.16
CA THR A 255 7.37 -25.97 1.33
C THR A 255 8.13 -25.76 0.04
N ILE A 256 9.23 -25.03 0.10
CA ILE A 256 10.16 -24.85 -1.02
C ILE A 256 11.52 -25.49 -0.71
N GLN A 257 12.19 -26.00 -1.75
CA GLN A 257 13.60 -26.36 -1.66
C GLN A 257 14.46 -25.08 -1.70
N LEU A 258 15.45 -24.97 -0.83
CA LEU A 258 16.34 -23.81 -0.73
C LEU A 258 17.47 -23.87 -1.78
N THR A 259 17.06 -23.86 -3.05
CA THR A 259 17.99 -23.68 -4.17
C THR A 259 18.52 -22.25 -4.18
N GLN A 260 19.61 -22.01 -4.92
CA GLN A 260 20.15 -20.64 -5.09
C GLN A 260 19.08 -19.67 -5.62
N GLU A 261 18.28 -20.10 -6.59
CA GLU A 261 17.18 -19.31 -7.16
C GLU A 261 16.11 -18.97 -6.10
N ASN A 262 15.70 -19.93 -5.28
CA ASN A 262 14.70 -19.69 -4.24
C ASN A 262 15.26 -18.86 -3.09
N LEU A 263 16.54 -19.00 -2.76
CA LEU A 263 17.20 -18.12 -1.79
C LEU A 263 17.24 -16.68 -2.30
N GLU A 264 17.56 -16.44 -3.56
CA GLU A 264 17.53 -15.09 -4.14
C GLU A 264 16.14 -14.45 -4.02
N LYS A 265 15.06 -15.22 -4.21
CA LYS A 265 13.68 -14.74 -4.15
C LYS A 265 13.11 -14.59 -2.75
N TYR A 266 13.49 -15.47 -1.82
CA TYR A 266 12.78 -15.62 -0.54
C TYR A 266 13.63 -15.43 0.72
N PHE A 267 14.94 -15.23 0.59
CA PHE A 267 15.81 -15.02 1.77
C PHE A 267 15.30 -13.90 2.68
N LEU A 268 14.95 -12.74 2.12
CA LEU A 268 14.41 -11.61 2.89
C LEU A 268 13.12 -11.98 3.65
N VAL A 269 12.26 -12.78 3.01
CA VAL A 269 11.01 -13.26 3.61
C VAL A 269 11.31 -14.11 4.83
N ILE A 270 12.18 -15.11 4.68
CA ILE A 270 12.57 -16.03 5.74
C ILE A 270 13.28 -15.29 6.88
N GLU A 271 14.17 -14.37 6.54
CA GLU A 271 14.94 -13.62 7.53
C GLU A 271 14.12 -12.65 8.35
N LYS A 272 13.19 -11.91 7.71
CA LYS A 272 12.54 -10.75 8.32
C LYS A 272 11.11 -10.98 8.80
N TYR A 273 10.39 -11.95 8.22
CA TYR A 273 8.94 -12.05 8.45
C TYR A 273 8.51 -13.38 9.09
N GLU A 274 9.39 -14.38 9.15
CA GLU A 274 9.04 -15.71 9.63
C GLU A 274 9.35 -15.93 11.13
N GLY A 275 9.83 -14.88 11.83
CA GLY A 275 10.01 -14.87 13.27
C GLY A 275 11.09 -15.84 13.78
N HIS A 276 12.20 -15.92 13.06
CA HIS A 276 13.41 -16.65 13.48
C HIS A 276 14.32 -15.73 14.29
N ASP A 277 15.02 -16.31 15.26
CA ASP A 277 16.01 -15.57 16.06
C ASP A 277 17.27 -15.26 15.25
N SER A 278 17.68 -16.18 14.36
CA SER A 278 18.85 -16.02 13.50
C SER A 278 18.66 -16.71 12.15
N VAL A 279 18.90 -15.97 11.06
CA VAL A 279 18.93 -16.52 9.69
C VAL A 279 20.19 -16.01 9.01
N VAL A 280 21.13 -16.92 8.70
CA VAL A 280 22.42 -16.56 8.11
C VAL A 280 22.84 -17.53 7.01
N MET A 281 23.56 -17.03 6.02
CA MET A 281 24.26 -17.88 5.05
C MET A 281 25.62 -18.27 5.59
N GLN A 282 25.90 -19.57 5.72
CA GLN A 282 27.19 -20.08 6.15
C GLN A 282 27.61 -21.23 5.22
N ASP A 283 28.81 -21.13 4.66
CA ASP A 283 29.39 -22.15 3.76
C ASP A 283 28.46 -22.55 2.59
N GLY A 284 27.70 -21.59 2.06
CA GLY A 284 26.75 -21.78 0.96
C GLY A 284 25.44 -22.46 1.36
N ALA A 285 25.18 -22.66 2.65
CA ALA A 285 23.94 -23.21 3.19
C ALA A 285 23.20 -22.19 4.04
N LEU A 286 21.87 -22.27 4.06
CA LEU A 286 21.04 -21.46 4.97
C LEU A 286 21.04 -22.12 6.36
N MET A 287 21.41 -21.33 7.36
CA MET A 287 21.32 -21.70 8.77
C MET A 287 20.17 -20.91 9.40
N ILE A 288 19.23 -21.59 10.02
CA ILE A 288 18.12 -21.02 10.77
C ILE A 288 18.23 -21.49 12.22
N ASP A 289 18.36 -20.56 13.16
CA ASP A 289 18.50 -20.83 14.59
C ASP A 289 19.62 -21.86 14.90
N GLY A 290 20.72 -21.74 14.15
CA GLY A 290 21.91 -22.61 14.27
C GLY A 290 21.80 -23.98 13.59
N GLN A 291 20.70 -24.27 12.88
CA GLN A 291 20.52 -25.53 12.17
C GLN A 291 20.57 -25.32 10.65
N LYS A 292 21.26 -26.22 9.92
CA LYS A 292 21.26 -26.23 8.47
C LYS A 292 19.90 -26.67 7.95
N VAL A 293 19.34 -25.88 7.00
CA VAL A 293 18.01 -26.11 6.43
C VAL A 293 18.14 -26.25 4.91
N GLU A 294 17.54 -27.30 4.34
CA GLU A 294 17.54 -27.57 2.89
C GLU A 294 16.18 -27.30 2.24
N ASN A 295 15.12 -27.36 3.05
CA ASN A 295 13.75 -27.02 2.64
C ASN A 295 13.15 -26.08 3.66
N TYR A 296 12.31 -25.16 3.21
CA TYR A 296 11.64 -24.20 4.09
C TYR A 296 10.13 -24.25 3.89
N THR A 297 9.38 -24.28 5.00
CA THR A 297 7.90 -24.19 5.00
C THR A 297 7.48 -22.85 5.54
N PHE A 298 6.78 -22.05 4.73
CA PHE A 298 6.31 -20.73 5.14
C PHE A 298 5.26 -20.85 6.25
N LYS A 299 5.37 -19.95 7.25
CA LYS A 299 4.51 -19.98 8.45
C LYS A 299 3.25 -19.14 8.29
N GLN A 300 3.22 -18.17 7.35
CA GLN A 300 2.11 -17.28 7.09
C GLN A 300 1.91 -17.04 5.61
N ASP A 301 0.78 -16.45 5.26
CA ASP A 301 0.44 -16.02 3.92
C ASP A 301 1.12 -14.71 3.54
N TYR A 302 1.32 -14.53 2.23
CA TYR A 302 1.92 -13.33 1.65
C TYR A 302 1.09 -12.81 0.50
N TYR A 303 1.23 -11.51 0.24
CA TYR A 303 0.49 -10.82 -0.81
C TYR A 303 1.43 -9.99 -1.66
N PHE A 304 1.05 -9.79 -2.93
CA PHE A 304 1.76 -8.90 -3.84
C PHE A 304 0.87 -7.70 -4.15
N MET A 305 1.30 -6.53 -3.72
CA MET A 305 0.53 -5.29 -3.73
C MET A 305 1.05 -4.34 -4.80
N MET A 306 0.16 -3.82 -5.67
CA MET A 306 0.53 -2.83 -6.68
C MET A 306 -0.36 -1.59 -6.59
N GLY A 307 0.22 -0.43 -6.91
CA GLY A 307 -0.55 0.80 -7.08
C GLY A 307 -1.22 0.86 -8.44
N ASP A 308 -2.39 1.51 -8.51
CA ASP A 308 -3.11 1.69 -9.77
C ASP A 308 -2.43 2.73 -10.67
N ASN A 309 -1.69 3.69 -10.08
CA ASN A 309 -0.75 4.54 -10.82
C ASN A 309 0.58 3.78 -10.99
N ARG A 310 0.64 2.91 -11.98
CA ARG A 310 1.69 1.90 -12.20
C ARG A 310 3.10 2.46 -12.25
N HIS A 311 3.29 3.66 -12.80
CA HIS A 311 4.60 4.28 -12.98
C HIS A 311 4.93 5.36 -11.92
N ASP A 312 3.97 5.67 -11.02
CA ASP A 312 4.17 6.55 -9.87
C ASP A 312 3.75 5.83 -8.57
N SER A 313 4.19 4.59 -8.43
CA SER A 313 3.92 3.77 -7.24
C SER A 313 5.17 3.06 -6.77
N LEU A 314 5.54 3.33 -5.52
CA LEU A 314 6.41 2.45 -4.76
C LEU A 314 5.53 1.32 -4.20
N ASP A 315 5.76 0.05 -4.63
CA ASP A 315 4.92 -1.09 -4.32
C ASP A 315 5.71 -2.42 -4.31
N SER A 316 5.04 -3.58 -4.31
CA SER A 316 5.69 -4.89 -4.17
C SER A 316 6.74 -5.20 -5.24
N ARG A 317 6.73 -4.51 -6.38
CA ARG A 317 7.81 -4.63 -7.36
C ARG A 317 9.16 -4.17 -6.79
N PHE A 318 9.14 -3.28 -5.78
CA PHE A 318 10.33 -2.69 -5.17
C PHE A 318 10.70 -3.34 -3.83
N TRP A 319 9.74 -3.64 -2.96
CA TRP A 319 10.03 -4.21 -1.64
C TRP A 319 9.71 -5.70 -1.49
N GLY A 320 9.06 -6.32 -2.49
CA GLY A 320 8.64 -7.71 -2.43
C GLY A 320 7.27 -7.89 -1.78
N PHE A 321 7.14 -8.90 -0.96
CA PHE A 321 5.86 -9.33 -0.42
C PHE A 321 5.40 -8.54 0.80
N VAL A 322 4.09 -8.52 1.01
CA VAL A 322 3.45 -8.05 2.23
C VAL A 322 2.99 -9.26 3.03
N PRO A 323 3.52 -9.48 4.24
CA PRO A 323 3.08 -10.59 5.09
C PRO A 323 1.67 -10.38 5.63
N GLU A 324 0.95 -11.46 5.93
CA GLU A 324 -0.41 -11.40 6.50
C GLU A 324 -0.46 -10.60 7.81
N ASP A 325 0.54 -10.73 8.68
CA ASP A 325 0.60 -10.01 9.95
C ASP A 325 0.77 -8.49 9.79
N HIS A 326 1.05 -7.99 8.58
CA HIS A 326 1.10 -6.56 8.22
C HIS A 326 -0.23 -6.03 7.69
N ILE A 327 -1.19 -6.88 7.32
CA ILE A 327 -2.50 -6.44 6.80
C ILE A 327 -3.31 -5.75 7.91
N VAL A 328 -3.77 -4.53 7.64
CA VAL A 328 -4.61 -3.73 8.54
C VAL A 328 -6.09 -3.96 8.27
N GLY A 329 -6.51 -3.86 7.01
CA GLY A 329 -7.92 -4.06 6.63
C GLY A 329 -8.22 -3.68 5.18
N LYS A 330 -9.48 -3.86 4.79
CA LYS A 330 -10.03 -3.53 3.47
C LYS A 330 -10.43 -2.06 3.42
N ALA A 331 -9.97 -1.31 2.43
CA ALA A 331 -10.52 0.00 2.13
C ALA A 331 -11.99 -0.18 1.72
N TRP A 332 -12.91 0.46 2.43
CA TRP A 332 -14.33 0.14 2.29
C TRP A 332 -15.11 1.21 1.55
N PHE A 333 -15.10 2.45 2.05
CA PHE A 333 -15.77 3.56 1.38
C PHE A 333 -15.13 4.90 1.71
N LEU A 334 -15.33 5.88 0.82
CA LEU A 334 -14.95 7.28 1.01
C LEU A 334 -16.05 7.99 1.79
N TRP A 335 -15.69 8.76 2.82
CA TRP A 335 -16.65 9.57 3.57
C TRP A 335 -16.50 11.07 3.33
N LEU A 336 -15.36 11.51 2.80
CA LEU A 336 -15.09 12.90 2.40
C LEU A 336 -14.00 12.88 1.32
N SER A 337 -14.05 13.84 0.39
CA SER A 337 -13.00 14.06 -0.60
C SER A 337 -12.80 15.56 -0.79
N LEU A 338 -11.55 16.01 -0.63
CA LEU A 338 -11.19 17.42 -0.73
C LEU A 338 -10.21 17.65 -1.88
N ASP A 339 -10.57 18.54 -2.81
CA ASP A 339 -9.68 18.97 -3.87
C ASP A 339 -8.75 20.09 -3.37
N LYS A 340 -7.44 19.85 -3.44
CA LYS A 340 -6.46 20.85 -3.01
C LYS A 340 -6.24 22.00 -4.02
N TYR A 341 -6.67 21.80 -5.26
CA TYR A 341 -6.52 22.79 -6.34
C TYR A 341 -7.74 23.72 -6.44
N GLU A 342 -8.86 23.37 -5.80
CA GLU A 342 -10.08 24.13 -5.85
C GLU A 342 -10.21 25.16 -4.72
N SER A 343 -11.00 26.22 -4.99
CA SER A 343 -11.34 27.24 -4.00
C SER A 343 -12.19 26.66 -2.86
N MET A 344 -12.26 27.39 -1.74
CA MET A 344 -12.96 26.96 -0.52
C MET A 344 -14.40 26.47 -0.77
N PHE A 345 -15.13 27.07 -1.71
CA PHE A 345 -16.52 26.71 -2.02
C PHE A 345 -16.66 25.46 -2.89
N ASN A 346 -15.66 25.17 -3.75
CA ASN A 346 -15.64 24.02 -4.66
C ASN A 346 -14.73 22.89 -4.18
N LYS A 347 -14.14 23.05 -3.01
CA LYS A 347 -13.14 22.12 -2.48
C LYS A 347 -13.67 20.72 -2.22
N ILE A 348 -14.97 20.55 -1.99
CA ILE A 348 -15.56 19.23 -1.70
C ILE A 348 -15.97 18.56 -3.01
N ARG A 349 -15.39 17.39 -3.27
CA ARG A 349 -15.78 16.50 -4.38
C ARG A 349 -17.00 15.69 -3.98
N TRP A 350 -18.20 16.28 -4.08
CA TRP A 350 -19.46 15.69 -3.62
C TRP A 350 -19.79 14.34 -4.28
N SER A 351 -19.39 14.13 -5.54
CA SER A 351 -19.61 12.86 -6.26
C SER A 351 -18.87 11.66 -5.65
N ARG A 352 -17.90 11.92 -4.77
CA ARG A 352 -17.13 10.88 -4.10
C ARG A 352 -17.63 10.59 -2.68
N PHE A 353 -18.65 11.30 -2.22
CA PHE A 353 -19.19 11.11 -0.86
C PHE A 353 -19.94 9.79 -0.75
N PHE A 354 -19.59 8.97 0.25
CA PHE A 354 -20.06 7.59 0.45
C PHE A 354 -19.88 6.65 -0.76
N LYS A 355 -18.90 6.93 -1.64
CA LYS A 355 -18.53 6.02 -2.72
C LYS A 355 -17.84 4.78 -2.15
N GLY A 356 -18.31 3.59 -2.53
CA GLY A 356 -17.60 2.32 -2.27
C GLY A 356 -16.25 2.28 -2.97
N ILE A 357 -15.31 1.51 -2.41
CA ILE A 357 -13.98 1.29 -2.99
C ILE A 357 -13.94 -0.15 -3.49
N GLU A 358 -13.67 -0.32 -4.81
CA GLU A 358 -13.61 -1.61 -5.51
C GLU A 358 -12.20 -1.86 -6.07
#